data_9285564d632355cec0a4b68b6908a5c2
#
_entry.id   9285564d632355cec0a4b68b6908a5c2
#
_cell.length_a   1.000
_cell.length_b   1.000
_cell.length_c   1.000
_cell.angle_alpha   90.00
_cell.angle_beta   90.00
_cell.angle_gamma   90.00
#
_symmetry.space_group_name_H-M   'P 1'
#
loop_
_entity.id
_entity.type
_entity.pdbx_description
1 polymer ?
#
loop_
_entity_poly.entity_id
_entity_poly.type
_entity_poly.pdbx_seq_one_letter_code
_entity_poly.pdbx_strand_id
1 'polypeptide(L)'
;PNDCQNAIERSDFAVIGTWRDDMKVDQAEVKNFIEAKGRQYIIDNVVTRCPTNCMTLADNDELTVDDSNCVRCMHCLNVMTKALSPGDDKGVSILIGGKRTLKIGDLMGTVIVPFKKLETEEDYESLVEMAEEVIDFFAENALEHERTGEMIERIGLVNFLEGIGVEVDPNMVNSPRQCSYVRMDGWDEEAEKWFNRKAEEAAAAS
;
A
#
# COMPACT_ATOMS: atom_id res chain seq x y z
N PRO A 1 8.64 9.57 -11.35
CA PRO A 1 7.92 8.34 -11.07
C PRO A 1 7.31 8.35 -9.68
N ASN A 2 8.13 8.56 -8.63
CA ASN A 2 7.63 8.64 -7.26
C ASN A 2 6.68 9.83 -7.06
N ASP A 3 6.86 10.91 -7.78
CA ASP A 3 5.98 12.10 -7.70
C ASP A 3 4.56 11.81 -8.18
N CYS A 4 4.40 11.00 -9.24
CA CYS A 4 3.08 10.63 -9.73
C CYS A 4 2.35 9.72 -8.72
N GLN A 5 3.06 8.76 -8.13
CA GLN A 5 2.50 7.88 -7.13
C GLN A 5 2.12 8.64 -5.87
N ASN A 6 3.00 9.50 -5.38
CA ASN A 6 2.72 10.39 -4.25
C ASN A 6 1.51 11.30 -4.52
N ALA A 7 1.31 11.75 -5.76
CA ALA A 7 0.13 12.55 -6.12
C ALA A 7 -1.17 11.73 -6.02
N ILE A 8 -1.14 10.47 -6.47
CA ILE A 8 -2.29 9.56 -6.38
C ILE A 8 -2.62 9.26 -4.91
N GLU A 9 -1.63 8.97 -4.09
CA GLU A 9 -1.82 8.61 -2.67
C GLU A 9 -2.30 9.76 -1.77
N ARG A 10 -2.30 10.98 -2.28
CA ARG A 10 -2.92 12.16 -1.62
C ARG A 10 -4.40 12.33 -1.95
N SER A 11 -4.99 11.40 -2.67
CA SER A 11 -6.42 11.41 -3.01
C SER A 11 -7.24 10.84 -1.87
N ASP A 12 -8.51 11.25 -1.78
CA ASP A 12 -9.45 10.68 -0.81
C ASP A 12 -9.68 9.18 -1.04
N PHE A 13 -9.64 8.75 -2.29
CA PHE A 13 -9.68 7.36 -2.72
C PHE A 13 -8.61 7.14 -3.79
N ALA A 14 -7.74 6.16 -3.62
CA ALA A 14 -6.66 5.88 -4.55
C ALA A 14 -6.56 4.39 -4.86
N VAL A 15 -6.31 4.08 -6.14
CA VAL A 15 -6.07 2.72 -6.62
C VAL A 15 -4.68 2.68 -7.22
N ILE A 16 -3.82 1.81 -6.68
CA ILE A 16 -2.42 1.74 -7.08
C ILE A 16 -2.06 0.30 -7.45
N GLY A 17 -1.46 0.11 -8.63
CA GLY A 17 -1.00 -1.19 -9.08
C GLY A 17 0.00 -1.82 -8.09
N THR A 18 -0.11 -3.12 -7.84
CA THR A 18 0.75 -3.89 -6.95
C THR A 18 0.91 -5.32 -7.45
N TRP A 19 1.63 -6.15 -6.73
CA TRP A 19 1.75 -7.59 -6.95
C TRP A 19 1.85 -8.31 -5.60
N ARG A 20 1.57 -9.60 -5.57
CA ARG A 20 1.54 -10.37 -4.33
C ARG A 20 2.73 -11.31 -4.15
N ASP A 21 3.16 -11.94 -5.23
CA ASP A 21 4.32 -12.83 -5.27
C ASP A 21 5.67 -12.09 -5.25
N ASP A 22 6.77 -12.83 -5.40
CA ASP A 22 8.11 -12.29 -5.31
C ASP A 22 8.47 -11.40 -6.51
N MET A 23 9.23 -10.34 -6.25
CA MET A 23 9.78 -9.46 -7.28
C MET A 23 10.83 -10.22 -8.11
N LYS A 24 10.79 -10.04 -9.41
CA LYS A 24 11.74 -10.66 -10.32
C LYS A 24 12.99 -9.82 -10.45
N VAL A 25 14.16 -10.48 -10.29
CA VAL A 25 15.49 -9.88 -10.45
C VAL A 25 16.22 -10.57 -11.58
N ASP A 26 16.53 -9.83 -12.64
CA ASP A 26 17.42 -10.28 -13.71
C ASP A 26 18.87 -9.93 -13.36
N GLN A 27 19.63 -10.91 -12.89
CA GLN A 27 21.01 -10.72 -12.46
C GLN A 27 21.95 -10.33 -13.61
N ALA A 28 21.64 -10.70 -14.86
CA ALA A 28 22.44 -10.29 -16.01
C ALA A 28 22.26 -8.78 -16.26
N GLU A 29 21.04 -8.30 -16.19
CA GLU A 29 20.74 -6.86 -16.31
C GLU A 29 21.26 -6.06 -15.10
N VAL A 30 21.31 -6.65 -13.90
CA VAL A 30 21.97 -6.03 -12.73
C VAL A 30 23.45 -5.78 -13.03
N LYS A 31 24.17 -6.77 -13.58
CA LYS A 31 25.58 -6.62 -13.96
C LYS A 31 25.76 -5.57 -15.05
N ASN A 32 24.92 -5.59 -16.09
CA ASN A 32 24.93 -4.57 -17.15
C ASN A 32 24.72 -3.16 -16.55
N PHE A 33 23.86 -3.04 -15.56
CA PHE A 33 23.60 -1.77 -14.88
C PHE A 33 24.82 -1.32 -14.05
N ILE A 34 25.49 -2.26 -13.37
CA ILE A 34 26.75 -1.99 -12.63
C ILE A 34 27.83 -1.49 -13.57
N GLU A 35 28.01 -2.15 -14.73
CA GLU A 35 28.99 -1.72 -15.75
C GLU A 35 28.69 -0.31 -16.28
N ALA A 36 27.43 0.03 -16.46
CA ALA A 36 27.01 1.31 -17.02
C ALA A 36 27.03 2.47 -16.00
N LYS A 37 26.68 2.24 -14.75
CA LYS A 37 26.49 3.27 -13.71
C LYS A 37 27.42 3.15 -12.51
N GLY A 38 28.02 2.02 -12.32
CA GLY A 38 28.86 1.70 -11.17
C GLY A 38 28.05 1.08 -10.02
N ARG A 39 28.71 0.21 -9.25
CA ARG A 39 28.14 -0.46 -8.07
C ARG A 39 27.63 0.53 -7.02
N GLN A 40 28.41 1.60 -6.77
CA GLN A 40 28.05 2.61 -5.76
C GLN A 40 26.73 3.32 -6.12
N TYR A 41 26.43 3.50 -7.40
CA TYR A 41 25.18 4.09 -7.83
C TYR A 41 23.96 3.26 -7.40
N ILE A 42 24.03 1.93 -7.48
CA ILE A 42 22.95 1.03 -7.03
C ILE A 42 22.80 1.15 -5.50
N ILE A 43 23.91 1.14 -4.77
CA ILE A 43 23.88 1.29 -3.31
C ILE A 43 23.18 2.59 -2.93
N ASP A 44 23.59 3.73 -3.50
CA ASP A 44 23.10 5.05 -3.12
C ASP A 44 21.65 5.33 -3.58
N ASN A 45 21.24 4.77 -4.72
CA ASN A 45 19.97 5.13 -5.34
C ASN A 45 18.89 4.02 -5.26
N VAL A 46 19.27 2.81 -4.89
CA VAL A 46 18.33 1.68 -4.79
C VAL A 46 18.33 1.09 -3.38
N VAL A 47 19.49 0.57 -2.94
CA VAL A 47 19.57 -0.15 -1.67
C VAL A 47 19.30 0.78 -0.47
N THR A 48 20.03 1.90 -0.35
CA THR A 48 19.87 2.84 0.78
C THR A 48 18.57 3.63 0.75
N ARG A 49 17.90 3.66 -0.40
CA ARG A 49 16.61 4.33 -0.56
C ARG A 49 15.42 3.41 -0.37
N CYS A 50 15.65 2.13 -0.12
CA CYS A 50 14.59 1.19 0.20
C CYS A 50 14.01 1.53 1.58
N PRO A 51 12.70 1.86 1.71
CA PRO A 51 12.11 2.30 2.98
C PRO A 51 12.10 1.19 4.05
N THR A 52 12.15 -0.06 3.64
CA THR A 52 12.15 -1.23 4.54
C THR A 52 13.47 -1.98 4.57
N ASN A 53 14.50 -1.45 3.88
CA ASN A 53 15.82 -2.10 3.76
C ASN A 53 15.77 -3.55 3.26
N CYS A 54 14.77 -3.87 2.43
CA CYS A 54 14.56 -5.24 1.93
C CYS A 54 15.52 -5.63 0.79
N MET A 55 16.43 -4.75 0.34
CA MET A 55 17.33 -5.00 -0.76
C MET A 55 18.79 -5.09 -0.29
N THR A 56 19.52 -6.06 -0.84
CA THR A 56 20.95 -6.26 -0.57
C THR A 56 21.71 -6.49 -1.85
N LEU A 57 22.81 -5.76 -2.03
CA LEU A 57 23.78 -5.99 -3.12
C LEU A 57 25.03 -6.65 -2.52
N ALA A 58 25.21 -7.94 -2.75
CA ALA A 58 26.33 -8.73 -2.24
C ALA A 58 27.67 -8.37 -2.94
N ASP A 59 28.81 -8.77 -2.37
CA ASP A 59 30.14 -8.45 -2.91
C ASP A 59 30.40 -9.06 -4.30
N ASN A 60 29.69 -10.12 -4.64
CA ASN A 60 29.72 -10.78 -5.96
C ASN A 60 28.78 -10.11 -6.98
N ASP A 61 28.27 -8.91 -6.70
CA ASP A 61 27.33 -8.14 -7.54
C ASP A 61 25.94 -8.79 -7.72
N GLU A 62 25.57 -9.70 -6.84
CA GLU A 62 24.24 -10.28 -6.80
C GLU A 62 23.29 -9.39 -6.00
N LEU A 63 22.17 -8.99 -6.63
CA LEU A 63 21.11 -8.22 -5.99
C LEU A 63 20.01 -9.15 -5.49
N THR A 64 19.72 -9.10 -4.21
CA THR A 64 18.66 -9.87 -3.57
C THR A 64 17.60 -8.99 -2.96
N VAL A 65 16.36 -9.49 -2.88
CA VAL A 65 15.21 -8.82 -2.31
C VAL A 65 14.58 -9.72 -1.26
N ASP A 66 14.32 -9.19 -0.10
CA ASP A 66 13.47 -9.82 0.91
C ASP A 66 12.02 -9.38 0.66
N ASP A 67 11.29 -10.17 -0.11
CA ASP A 67 9.92 -9.86 -0.52
C ASP A 67 8.94 -9.84 0.64
N SER A 68 9.22 -10.50 1.76
CA SER A 68 8.40 -10.48 2.97
C SER A 68 8.37 -9.08 3.62
N ASN A 69 9.45 -8.32 3.48
CA ASN A 69 9.59 -6.95 3.97
C ASN A 69 9.36 -5.88 2.89
N CYS A 70 9.09 -6.28 1.66
CA CYS A 70 8.91 -5.34 0.54
C CYS A 70 7.52 -4.69 0.59
N VAL A 71 7.47 -3.38 0.80
CA VAL A 71 6.22 -2.59 0.77
C VAL A 71 5.78 -2.17 -0.64
N ARG A 72 6.43 -2.69 -1.66
CA ARG A 72 6.10 -2.48 -3.09
C ARG A 72 5.99 -1.02 -3.51
N CYS A 73 6.86 -0.17 -2.95
CA CYS A 73 6.91 1.27 -3.26
C CYS A 73 7.37 1.59 -4.68
N MET A 74 7.79 0.60 -5.46
CA MET A 74 8.25 0.70 -6.85
C MET A 74 9.48 1.58 -7.09
N HIS A 75 10.13 2.12 -6.07
CA HIS A 75 11.28 2.99 -6.27
C HIS A 75 12.42 2.28 -7.05
N CYS A 76 12.79 1.07 -6.60
CA CYS A 76 13.83 0.25 -7.25
C CYS A 76 13.47 -0.11 -8.71
N LEU A 77 12.22 -0.47 -8.97
CA LEU A 77 11.71 -0.76 -10.32
C LEU A 77 11.85 0.45 -11.25
N ASN A 78 11.59 1.66 -10.74
CA ASN A 78 11.73 2.89 -11.52
C ASN A 78 13.19 3.27 -11.82
N VAL A 79 14.13 2.87 -10.97
CA VAL A 79 15.58 3.11 -11.19
C VAL A 79 16.19 2.05 -12.09
N MET A 80 15.86 0.78 -11.90
CA MET A 80 16.43 -0.38 -12.59
C MET A 80 15.40 -1.11 -13.45
N THR A 81 14.76 -0.38 -14.37
CA THR A 81 13.60 -0.83 -15.15
C THR A 81 13.80 -2.08 -16.00
N LYS A 82 15.04 -2.46 -16.31
CA LYS A 82 15.36 -3.69 -17.06
C LYS A 82 15.72 -4.84 -16.14
N ALA A 83 16.38 -4.53 -15.01
CA ALA A 83 16.88 -5.53 -14.08
C ALA A 83 15.83 -6.01 -13.08
N LEU A 84 14.84 -5.15 -12.79
CA LEU A 84 13.79 -5.42 -11.80
C LEU A 84 12.41 -5.33 -12.44
N SER A 85 11.55 -6.27 -12.12
CA SER A 85 10.14 -6.25 -12.54
C SER A 85 9.23 -6.80 -11.43
N PRO A 86 7.95 -6.38 -11.39
CA PRO A 86 7.00 -6.93 -10.43
C PRO A 86 6.81 -8.43 -10.66
N GLY A 87 6.32 -9.11 -9.63
CA GLY A 87 5.87 -10.50 -9.74
C GLY A 87 4.77 -10.70 -10.78
N ASP A 88 4.34 -11.93 -10.98
CA ASP A 88 3.32 -12.29 -11.97
C ASP A 88 1.90 -12.09 -11.43
N ASP A 89 1.69 -12.29 -10.13
CA ASP A 89 0.39 -12.12 -9.49
C ASP A 89 0.10 -10.64 -9.26
N LYS A 90 -0.32 -9.97 -10.33
CA LYS A 90 -0.58 -8.52 -10.36
C LYS A 90 -2.00 -8.19 -9.93
N GLY A 91 -2.15 -7.07 -9.28
CA GLY A 91 -3.42 -6.53 -8.83
C GLY A 91 -3.28 -5.07 -8.43
N VAL A 92 -4.17 -4.61 -7.56
CA VAL A 92 -4.16 -3.25 -7.02
C VAL A 92 -4.23 -3.27 -5.51
N SER A 93 -3.66 -2.21 -4.89
CA SER A 93 -3.96 -1.81 -3.52
C SER A 93 -4.92 -0.63 -3.55
N ILE A 94 -5.85 -0.57 -2.59
CA ILE A 94 -6.78 0.55 -2.44
C ILE A 94 -6.40 1.31 -1.18
N LEU A 95 -6.27 2.62 -1.33
CA LEU A 95 -5.93 3.54 -0.25
C LEU A 95 -7.03 4.57 -0.09
N ILE A 96 -7.24 5.03 1.15
CA ILE A 96 -8.28 5.99 1.50
C ILE A 96 -7.73 7.10 2.38
N GLY A 97 -8.32 8.28 2.30
CA GLY A 97 -8.12 9.36 3.26
C GLY A 97 -6.89 10.22 3.02
N GLY A 98 -6.27 10.14 1.83
CA GLY A 98 -5.18 11.05 1.47
C GLY A 98 -5.66 12.49 1.37
N LYS A 99 -4.74 13.44 1.65
CA LYS A 99 -5.02 14.88 1.61
C LYS A 99 -3.76 15.69 1.35
N ARG A 100 -3.88 16.73 0.55
CA ARG A 100 -2.85 17.75 0.42
C ARG A 100 -3.36 19.11 0.90
N THR A 101 -2.67 19.72 1.84
CA THR A 101 -2.98 21.06 2.30
C THR A 101 -1.73 21.93 2.39
N LEU A 102 -1.91 23.26 2.23
CA LEU A 102 -0.83 24.24 2.40
C LEU A 102 -0.40 24.39 3.88
N LYS A 103 -1.27 24.03 4.83
CA LYS A 103 -1.02 24.24 6.26
C LYS A 103 -0.24 23.11 6.91
N ILE A 104 -0.61 21.86 6.60
CA ILE A 104 -0.05 20.65 7.26
C ILE A 104 0.77 19.78 6.32
N GLY A 105 0.87 20.16 5.04
CA GLY A 105 1.58 19.37 4.04
C GLY A 105 0.74 18.25 3.46
N ASP A 106 1.39 17.13 3.15
CA ASP A 106 0.79 15.99 2.49
C ASP A 106 0.49 14.89 3.51
N LEU A 107 -0.76 14.43 3.51
CA LEU A 107 -1.20 13.22 4.19
C LEU A 107 -1.42 12.14 3.14
N MET A 108 -0.76 11.01 3.30
CA MET A 108 -0.93 9.84 2.44
C MET A 108 -2.14 9.03 2.87
N GLY A 109 -2.80 8.40 1.91
CA GLY A 109 -3.90 7.49 2.19
C GLY A 109 -3.43 6.23 2.92
N THR A 110 -4.31 5.69 3.74
CA THR A 110 -4.12 4.40 4.41
C THR A 110 -4.54 3.26 3.50
N VAL A 111 -3.77 2.18 3.43
CA VAL A 111 -4.15 0.98 2.69
C VAL A 111 -5.31 0.29 3.41
N ILE A 112 -6.45 0.18 2.75
CA ILE A 112 -7.64 -0.54 3.24
C ILE A 112 -7.87 -1.87 2.51
N VAL A 113 -7.31 -2.03 1.31
CA VAL A 113 -7.26 -3.32 0.60
C VAL A 113 -5.82 -3.52 0.13
N PRO A 114 -5.04 -4.38 0.79
CA PRO A 114 -3.63 -4.61 0.43
C PRO A 114 -3.45 -5.16 -0.97
N PHE A 115 -4.35 -6.05 -1.38
CA PHE A 115 -4.31 -6.67 -2.70
C PHE A 115 -5.72 -7.04 -3.19
N LYS A 116 -6.08 -6.60 -4.39
CA LYS A 116 -7.26 -6.99 -5.13
C LYS A 116 -6.89 -7.26 -6.59
N LYS A 117 -7.32 -8.39 -7.13
CA LYS A 117 -7.21 -8.65 -8.57
C LYS A 117 -8.17 -7.76 -9.35
N LEU A 118 -7.77 -7.35 -10.56
CA LEU A 118 -8.61 -6.66 -11.53
C LEU A 118 -8.37 -7.31 -12.90
N GLU A 119 -9.01 -8.44 -13.14
CA GLU A 119 -8.88 -9.21 -14.39
C GLU A 119 -10.21 -9.35 -15.14
N THR A 120 -11.32 -9.40 -14.41
CA THR A 120 -12.66 -9.61 -14.93
C THR A 120 -13.52 -8.37 -14.82
N GLU A 121 -14.62 -8.30 -15.55
CA GLU A 121 -15.61 -7.21 -15.44
C GLU A 121 -16.17 -7.14 -14.01
N GLU A 122 -16.43 -8.29 -13.40
CA GLU A 122 -16.92 -8.39 -12.01
C GLU A 122 -15.94 -7.79 -11.00
N ASP A 123 -14.62 -7.91 -11.24
CA ASP A 123 -13.60 -7.28 -10.39
C ASP A 123 -13.67 -5.75 -10.45
N TYR A 124 -13.90 -5.21 -11.66
CA TYR A 124 -14.05 -3.78 -11.86
C TYR A 124 -15.36 -3.26 -11.28
N GLU A 125 -16.47 -3.97 -11.47
CA GLU A 125 -17.75 -3.64 -10.86
C GLU A 125 -17.64 -3.59 -9.34
N SER A 126 -17.04 -4.59 -8.72
CA SER A 126 -16.80 -4.65 -7.28
C SER A 126 -15.87 -3.52 -6.75
N LEU A 127 -14.97 -3.00 -7.59
CA LEU A 127 -14.18 -1.82 -7.24
C LEU A 127 -15.03 -0.54 -7.28
N VAL A 128 -15.92 -0.43 -8.27
CA VAL A 128 -16.87 0.70 -8.39
C VAL A 128 -17.84 0.70 -7.21
N GLU A 129 -18.43 -0.44 -6.88
CA GLU A 129 -19.32 -0.60 -5.73
C GLU A 129 -18.64 -0.16 -4.42
N MET A 130 -17.39 -0.58 -4.21
CA MET A 130 -16.62 -0.13 -3.04
C MET A 130 -16.42 1.40 -3.02
N ALA A 131 -16.18 2.02 -4.17
CA ALA A 131 -16.03 3.46 -4.25
C ALA A 131 -17.37 4.19 -3.97
N GLU A 132 -18.49 3.63 -4.41
CA GLU A 132 -19.83 4.13 -4.12
C GLU A 132 -20.13 4.03 -2.63
N GLU A 133 -19.89 2.89 -1.98
CA GLU A 133 -20.04 2.71 -0.53
C GLU A 133 -19.22 3.73 0.28
N VAL A 134 -17.99 4.02 -0.16
CA VAL A 134 -17.15 5.06 0.48
C VAL A 134 -17.78 6.44 0.34
N ILE A 135 -18.34 6.77 -0.82
CA ILE A 135 -18.99 8.07 -1.08
C ILE A 135 -20.26 8.20 -0.24
N ASP A 136 -21.07 7.17 -0.21
CA ASP A 136 -22.34 7.16 0.53
C ASP A 136 -22.08 7.24 2.04
N PHE A 137 -21.15 6.45 2.54
CA PHE A 137 -20.75 6.52 3.95
C PHE A 137 -20.21 7.90 4.33
N PHE A 138 -19.39 8.50 3.45
CA PHE A 138 -18.91 9.87 3.66
C PHE A 138 -20.06 10.89 3.68
N ALA A 139 -21.00 10.79 2.75
CA ALA A 139 -22.14 11.70 2.68
C ALA A 139 -23.03 11.65 3.93
N GLU A 140 -23.15 10.48 4.55
CA GLU A 140 -23.95 10.27 5.75
C GLU A 140 -23.25 10.70 7.05
N ASN A 141 -21.93 10.56 7.11
CA ASN A 141 -21.17 10.65 8.37
C ASN A 141 -20.23 11.85 8.46
N ALA A 142 -19.86 12.49 7.34
CA ALA A 142 -18.92 13.60 7.36
C ALA A 142 -19.55 14.88 7.95
N LEU A 143 -18.72 15.64 8.66
CA LEU A 143 -19.08 16.97 9.13
C LEU A 143 -18.78 18.04 8.07
N GLU A 144 -19.34 19.23 8.26
CA GLU A 144 -19.09 20.36 7.35
C GLU A 144 -17.60 20.67 7.26
N HIS A 145 -17.08 20.77 6.01
CA HIS A 145 -15.66 20.97 5.68
C HIS A 145 -14.70 19.83 6.04
N GLU A 146 -15.20 18.68 6.47
CA GLU A 146 -14.40 17.51 6.77
C GLU A 146 -14.02 16.76 5.48
N ARG A 147 -12.82 16.22 5.42
CA ARG A 147 -12.35 15.33 4.35
C ARG A 147 -12.41 13.87 4.83
N THR A 148 -12.36 12.92 3.89
CA THR A 148 -12.50 11.49 4.20
C THR A 148 -11.50 11.02 5.25
N GLY A 149 -10.23 11.41 5.15
CA GLY A 149 -9.21 11.06 6.15
C GLY A 149 -9.47 11.66 7.53
N GLU A 150 -10.00 12.89 7.60
CA GLU A 150 -10.35 13.54 8.86
C GLU A 150 -11.57 12.87 9.52
N MET A 151 -12.55 12.48 8.71
CA MET A 151 -13.69 11.68 9.17
C MET A 151 -13.23 10.34 9.74
N ILE A 152 -12.37 9.62 9.04
CA ILE A 152 -11.82 8.34 9.50
C ILE A 152 -11.05 8.51 10.81
N GLU A 153 -10.24 9.56 10.95
CA GLU A 153 -9.53 9.85 12.19
C GLU A 153 -10.47 10.10 13.36
N ARG A 154 -11.61 10.77 13.12
CA ARG A 154 -12.62 11.06 14.13
C ARG A 154 -13.44 9.84 14.55
N ILE A 155 -13.89 9.01 13.60
CA ILE A 155 -14.78 7.87 13.88
C ILE A 155 -14.02 6.56 14.14
N GLY A 156 -12.74 6.48 13.75
CA GLY A 156 -11.91 5.30 13.79
C GLY A 156 -11.96 4.46 12.50
N LEU A 157 -10.81 3.90 12.13
CA LEU A 157 -10.67 3.12 10.89
C LEU A 157 -11.56 1.87 10.90
N VAL A 158 -11.65 1.15 12.03
CA VAL A 158 -12.48 -0.06 12.13
C VAL A 158 -13.96 0.25 11.90
N ASN A 159 -14.47 1.31 12.50
CA ASN A 159 -15.87 1.73 12.30
C ASN A 159 -16.16 2.14 10.86
N PHE A 160 -15.19 2.79 10.21
CA PHE A 160 -15.27 3.13 8.79
C PHE A 160 -15.30 1.87 7.92
N LEU A 161 -14.38 0.92 8.14
CA LEU A 161 -14.32 -0.33 7.37
C LEU A 161 -15.61 -1.16 7.52
N GLU A 162 -16.14 -1.28 8.74
CA GLU A 162 -17.42 -1.94 8.98
C GLU A 162 -18.58 -1.23 8.27
N GLY A 163 -18.55 0.10 8.22
CA GLY A 163 -19.58 0.92 7.57
C GLY A 163 -19.60 0.77 6.04
N ILE A 164 -18.47 0.53 5.42
CA ILE A 164 -18.35 0.28 3.97
C ILE A 164 -18.29 -1.20 3.61
N GLY A 165 -18.55 -2.11 4.57
CA GLY A 165 -18.59 -3.56 4.33
C GLY A 165 -17.21 -4.20 4.03
N VAL A 166 -16.10 -3.55 4.40
CA VAL A 166 -14.74 -4.09 4.21
C VAL A 166 -14.27 -4.77 5.49
N GLU A 167 -13.86 -6.04 5.36
CA GLU A 167 -13.29 -6.77 6.49
C GLU A 167 -11.92 -6.22 6.88
N VAL A 168 -11.63 -6.20 8.18
CA VAL A 168 -10.32 -5.83 8.69
C VAL A 168 -9.28 -6.86 8.26
N ASP A 169 -8.19 -6.39 7.67
CA ASP A 169 -7.02 -7.21 7.30
C ASP A 169 -5.78 -6.70 8.07
N PRO A 170 -5.02 -7.58 8.75
CA PRO A 170 -3.79 -7.19 9.44
C PRO A 170 -2.78 -6.46 8.53
N ASN A 171 -2.82 -6.73 7.22
CA ASN A 171 -1.91 -6.13 6.25
C ASN A 171 -2.36 -4.74 5.76
N MET A 172 -3.54 -4.26 6.11
CA MET A 172 -4.04 -2.94 5.68
C MET A 172 -3.06 -1.81 5.98
N VAL A 173 -2.40 -1.90 7.13
CA VAL A 173 -1.44 -0.88 7.59
C VAL A 173 -0.02 -1.43 7.71
N ASN A 174 0.16 -2.74 7.80
CA ASN A 174 1.46 -3.39 7.90
C ASN A 174 2.23 -3.43 6.58
N SER A 175 1.53 -3.38 5.45
CA SER A 175 2.14 -3.32 4.12
C SER A 175 1.65 -2.11 3.32
N PRO A 176 1.65 -0.91 3.88
CA PRO A 176 1.31 0.29 3.14
C PRO A 176 2.43 0.54 2.13
N ARG A 177 2.14 0.66 0.89
CA ARG A 177 3.10 0.76 -0.22
C ARG A 177 4.33 1.62 0.13
N GLN A 178 4.37 2.91 -0.18
CA GLN A 178 5.45 3.76 0.28
C GLN A 178 5.10 4.57 1.51
N CYS A 179 3.99 4.31 2.12
CA CYS A 179 3.54 5.02 3.31
C CYS A 179 3.81 4.23 4.59
N SER A 180 4.82 3.39 4.60
CA SER A 180 5.27 2.65 5.78
C SER A 180 5.56 3.57 6.98
N TYR A 181 5.94 4.82 6.73
CA TYR A 181 6.14 5.86 7.74
C TYR A 181 4.83 6.51 8.25
N VAL A 182 3.69 6.15 7.66
CA VAL A 182 2.35 6.63 8.07
C VAL A 182 1.58 5.54 8.79
N ARG A 183 2.26 4.45 9.18
CA ARG A 183 1.65 3.36 9.93
C ARG A 183 0.97 3.89 11.19
N MET A 184 -0.27 3.48 11.42
CA MET A 184 -0.99 3.83 12.63
C MET A 184 -0.41 3.10 13.84
N ASP A 185 0.02 3.85 14.85
CA ASP A 185 0.40 3.26 16.12
C ASP A 185 -0.79 2.54 16.75
N GLY A 186 -0.57 1.32 17.23
CA GLY A 186 -1.59 0.52 17.89
C GLY A 186 -2.56 -0.22 16.93
N TRP A 187 -2.34 -0.18 15.62
CA TRP A 187 -3.21 -0.89 14.67
C TRP A 187 -3.27 -2.40 14.93
N ASP A 188 -2.15 -3.03 15.23
CA ASP A 188 -2.09 -4.46 15.51
C ASP A 188 -3.00 -4.86 16.69
N GLU A 189 -3.02 -4.04 17.75
CA GLU A 189 -3.89 -4.23 18.91
C GLU A 189 -5.37 -4.00 18.57
N GLU A 190 -5.67 -3.05 17.70
CA GLU A 190 -7.02 -2.73 17.28
C GLU A 190 -7.60 -3.82 16.37
N ALA A 191 -6.81 -4.31 15.44
CA ALA A 191 -7.16 -5.44 14.58
C ALA A 191 -7.40 -6.72 15.41
N GLU A 192 -6.54 -7.02 16.40
CA GLU A 192 -6.72 -8.17 17.29
C GLU A 192 -8.03 -8.10 18.08
N LYS A 193 -8.40 -6.92 18.58
CA LYS A 193 -9.70 -6.73 19.27
C LYS A 193 -10.86 -7.02 18.35
N TRP A 194 -10.79 -6.58 17.10
CA TRP A 194 -11.84 -6.83 16.10
C TRP A 194 -12.00 -8.32 15.82
N PHE A 195 -10.91 -9.06 15.58
CA PHE A 195 -10.95 -10.50 15.34
C PHE A 195 -11.52 -11.27 16.52
N ASN A 196 -11.12 -10.91 17.75
CA ASN A 196 -11.65 -11.52 18.97
C ASN A 196 -13.16 -11.31 19.11
N ARG A 197 -13.65 -10.10 18.87
CA ARG A 197 -15.09 -9.80 18.88
C ARG A 197 -15.84 -10.62 17.84
N LYS A 198 -15.34 -10.69 16.59
CA LYS A 198 -15.97 -11.49 15.52
C LYS A 198 -16.03 -12.98 15.85
N ALA A 199 -14.99 -13.51 16.47
CA ALA A 199 -14.99 -14.91 16.94
C ALA A 199 -16.05 -15.16 18.04
N GLU A 200 -16.21 -14.26 18.98
CA GLU A 200 -17.23 -14.34 20.04
C GLU A 200 -18.66 -14.24 19.46
N GLU A 201 -18.91 -13.32 18.52
CA GLU A 201 -20.19 -13.19 17.81
C GLU A 201 -20.54 -14.48 17.05
N ALA A 202 -19.57 -15.09 16.35
CA ALA A 202 -19.77 -16.34 15.62
C ALA A 202 -20.07 -17.52 16.57
N ALA A 203 -19.38 -17.58 17.72
CA ALA A 203 -19.63 -18.61 18.74
C ALA A 203 -21.01 -18.47 19.41
N ALA A 204 -21.50 -17.24 19.56
CA ALA A 204 -22.83 -16.97 20.15
C ALA A 204 -23.98 -17.26 19.19
N ALA A 205 -23.73 -17.29 17.88
CA ALA A 205 -24.71 -17.58 16.82
C ALA A 205 -24.82 -19.07 16.47
N SER A 206 -23.95 -19.91 17.03
CA SER A 206 -23.88 -21.39 16.82
C SER A 206 -24.58 -22.12 17.96
#